data_1472f189405523a1157941da7755b2e1
#
_entry.id   1472f189405523a1157941da7755b2e1
#
_cell.length_a   1.000
_cell.length_b   1.000
_cell.length_c   1.000
_cell.angle_alpha   90.00
_cell.angle_beta   90.00
_cell.angle_gamma   90.00
#
_symmetry.space_group_name_H-M   'P 1'
#
loop_
_entity.id
_entity.type
_entity.pdbx_description
1 polymer ?
#
loop_
_entity_poly.entity_id
_entity_poly.type
_entity_poly.pdbx_seq_one_letter_code
_entity_poly.pdbx_strand_id
1 'polypeptide(L)'
;MTPPELRDLLAGSLALWEVAARPRVAGAGVTLIAPDGTPLSIQPATAEDLPIRWWLERPGQRRPCTSMLGLLRTLRNAVGAGEGEARRLRVARPDA
;
A
#
# COMPACT_ATOMS: atom_id res chain seq x y z
N MET A 1 -9.69 -10.72 9.76
CA MET A 1 -9.88 -10.42 8.33
C MET A 1 -9.17 -11.48 7.49
N THR A 2 -9.86 -12.05 6.53
CA THR A 2 -9.26 -13.05 5.64
C THR A 2 -8.44 -12.36 4.54
N PRO A 3 -7.50 -13.10 3.92
CA PRO A 3 -6.77 -12.53 2.77
C PRO A 3 -7.67 -12.04 1.63
N PRO A 4 -8.74 -12.76 1.22
CA PRO A 4 -9.65 -12.21 0.21
C PRO A 4 -10.35 -10.93 0.65
N GLU A 5 -10.74 -10.82 1.91
CA GLU A 5 -11.35 -9.59 2.43
C GLU A 5 -10.36 -8.43 2.40
N LEU A 6 -9.12 -8.68 2.77
CA LEU A 6 -8.06 -7.68 2.71
C LEU A 6 -7.81 -7.25 1.26
N ARG A 7 -7.72 -8.21 0.34
CA ARG A 7 -7.57 -7.91 -1.09
C ARG A 7 -8.67 -7.00 -1.59
N ASP A 8 -9.92 -7.30 -1.24
CA ASP A 8 -11.07 -6.52 -1.71
C ASP A 8 -11.05 -5.10 -1.14
N LEU A 9 -10.68 -4.96 0.13
CA LEU A 9 -10.53 -3.65 0.76
C LEU A 9 -9.43 -2.83 0.06
N LEU A 10 -8.30 -3.46 -0.21
CA LEU A 10 -7.20 -2.78 -0.89
C LEU A 10 -7.56 -2.43 -2.32
N ALA A 11 -8.25 -3.32 -3.02
CA ALA A 11 -8.71 -3.05 -4.39
C ALA A 11 -9.65 -1.83 -4.43
N GLY A 12 -10.57 -1.74 -3.48
CA GLY A 12 -11.46 -0.60 -3.37
C GLY A 12 -10.73 0.70 -3.07
N SER A 13 -9.75 0.64 -2.17
CA SER A 13 -8.94 1.80 -1.82
C SER A 13 -8.12 2.28 -3.01
N LEU A 14 -7.47 1.35 -3.71
CA LEU A 14 -6.67 1.69 -4.89
C LEU A 14 -7.52 2.33 -5.98
N ALA A 15 -8.73 1.80 -6.20
CA ALA A 15 -9.66 2.37 -7.16
C ALA A 15 -10.07 3.79 -6.76
N LEU A 16 -10.34 4.00 -5.47
CA LEU A 16 -10.70 5.31 -4.96
C LEU A 16 -9.57 6.32 -5.14
N TRP A 17 -8.33 5.89 -4.99
CA TRP A 17 -7.16 6.74 -5.19
C TRP A 17 -6.76 6.87 -6.65
N GLU A 18 -7.48 6.20 -7.54
CA GLU A 18 -7.17 6.19 -8.97
C GLU A 18 -5.77 5.62 -9.26
N VAL A 19 -5.38 4.61 -8.51
CA VAL A 19 -4.10 3.93 -8.68
C VAL A 19 -4.30 2.65 -9.48
N ALA A 20 -3.58 2.52 -10.58
CA ALA A 20 -3.64 1.34 -11.44
C ALA A 20 -2.77 0.23 -10.85
N ALA A 21 -3.35 -0.53 -9.93
CA ALA A 21 -2.69 -1.68 -9.33
C ALA A 21 -3.75 -2.70 -8.95
N ARG A 22 -3.40 -3.98 -9.01
CA ARG A 22 -4.34 -5.07 -8.70
C ARG A 22 -3.78 -5.94 -7.58
N PRO A 23 -4.38 -5.87 -6.39
CA PRO A 23 -3.95 -6.74 -5.30
C PRO A 23 -4.38 -8.19 -5.55
N ARG A 24 -3.52 -9.12 -5.17
CA ARG A 24 -3.75 -10.55 -5.29
C ARG A 24 -3.48 -11.23 -3.97
N VAL A 25 -4.29 -12.21 -3.63
CA VAL A 25 -4.05 -13.04 -2.46
C VAL A 25 -2.78 -13.86 -2.71
N ALA A 26 -1.88 -13.87 -1.74
CA ALA A 26 -0.64 -14.65 -1.78
C ALA A 26 -0.37 -15.20 -0.38
N GLY A 27 -0.59 -16.50 -0.20
CA GLY A 27 -0.48 -17.12 1.11
C GLY A 27 -1.44 -16.49 2.11
N ALA A 28 -0.91 -16.06 3.25
CA ALA A 28 -1.71 -15.41 4.30
C ALA A 28 -1.89 -13.91 4.07
N GLY A 29 -1.28 -13.36 3.04
CA GLY A 29 -1.29 -11.91 2.77
C GLY A 29 -1.76 -11.57 1.37
N VAL A 30 -1.39 -10.37 0.96
CA VAL A 30 -1.78 -9.82 -0.34
C VAL A 30 -0.55 -9.19 -0.98
N THR A 31 -0.40 -9.36 -2.29
CA THR A 31 0.68 -8.73 -3.04
C THR A 31 0.11 -7.87 -4.16
N LEU A 32 0.85 -6.86 -4.56
CA LEU A 32 0.50 -6.04 -5.71
C LEU A 32 1.76 -5.40 -6.29
N ILE A 33 1.64 -4.92 -7.52
CA ILE A 33 2.71 -4.17 -8.17
C ILE A 33 2.26 -2.72 -8.25
N ALA A 34 3.06 -1.81 -7.70
CA ALA A 34 2.78 -0.39 -7.78
C ALA A 34 2.93 0.10 -9.23
N PRO A 35 2.33 1.25 -9.59
CA PRO A 35 2.44 1.77 -10.95
C PRO A 35 3.87 1.97 -11.45
N ASP A 36 4.82 2.22 -10.54
CA ASP A 36 6.22 2.37 -10.90
C ASP A 36 6.96 1.03 -11.06
N GLY A 37 6.24 -0.09 -10.90
CA GLY A 37 6.82 -1.42 -10.99
C GLY A 37 7.32 -2.01 -9.68
N THR A 38 7.24 -1.28 -8.58
CA THR A 38 7.69 -1.77 -7.28
C THR A 38 6.75 -2.86 -6.76
N PRO A 39 7.27 -4.06 -6.44
CA PRO A 39 6.45 -5.09 -5.81
C PRO A 39 6.21 -4.75 -4.35
N LEU A 40 4.96 -4.88 -3.92
CA LEU A 40 4.55 -4.63 -2.54
C LEU A 40 3.85 -5.86 -2.00
N SER A 41 4.05 -6.13 -0.71
CA SER A 41 3.44 -7.26 -0.03
C SER A 41 2.91 -6.80 1.31
N ILE A 42 1.67 -7.17 1.61
CA ILE A 42 1.04 -6.90 2.91
C ILE A 42 0.88 -8.24 3.60
N GLN A 43 1.60 -8.42 4.71
CA GLN A 43 1.58 -9.66 5.46
C GLN A 43 1.00 -9.44 6.85
N PRO A 44 0.16 -10.36 7.35
CA PRO A 44 -0.32 -10.26 8.72
C PRO A 44 0.85 -10.45 9.69
N ALA A 45 0.87 -9.65 10.74
CA ALA A 45 1.83 -9.83 11.82
C ALA A 45 1.40 -10.97 12.72
N THR A 46 2.36 -11.53 13.46
CA THR A 46 2.06 -12.56 14.45
C THR A 46 1.71 -11.92 15.80
N ALA A 47 1.21 -12.74 16.71
CA ALA A 47 0.91 -12.26 18.07
C ALA A 47 2.14 -11.70 18.77
N GLU A 48 3.33 -12.19 18.45
CA GLU A 48 4.59 -11.71 18.99
C GLU A 48 4.92 -10.28 18.56
N ASP A 49 4.35 -9.86 17.43
CA ASP A 49 4.63 -8.53 16.88
C ASP A 49 3.70 -7.45 17.40
N LEU A 50 2.74 -7.78 18.28
CA LEU A 50 1.82 -6.78 18.82
C LEU A 50 2.57 -5.59 19.40
N PRO A 51 2.12 -4.34 19.16
CA PRO A 51 0.85 -3.95 18.58
C PRO A 51 0.79 -3.92 17.04
N ILE A 52 1.82 -4.40 16.37
CA ILE A 52 1.85 -4.44 14.91
C ILE A 52 0.83 -5.46 14.41
N ARG A 53 -0.02 -5.07 13.46
CA ARG A 53 -1.04 -5.94 12.90
C ARG A 53 -0.69 -6.39 11.49
N TRP A 54 -0.01 -5.55 10.72
CA TRP A 54 0.42 -5.88 9.36
C TRP A 54 1.82 -5.36 9.11
N TRP A 55 2.50 -6.03 8.21
CA TRP A 55 3.77 -5.57 7.67
C TRP A 55 3.56 -5.20 6.20
N LEU A 56 3.92 -4.00 5.82
CA LEU A 56 4.01 -3.63 4.41
C LEU A 56 5.46 -3.79 4.00
N GLU A 57 5.70 -4.71 3.07
CA GLU A 57 7.03 -5.05 2.61
C GLU A 57 7.27 -4.58 1.18
N ARG A 58 8.44 -4.03 0.95
CA ARG A 58 8.93 -3.65 -0.36
C ARG A 58 10.40 -4.05 -0.43
N PRO A 59 11.02 -4.10 -1.64
CA PRO A 59 12.43 -4.51 -1.72
C PRO A 59 13.31 -3.70 -0.76
N GLY A 60 13.98 -4.41 0.14
CA GLY A 60 14.90 -3.82 1.11
C GLY A 60 14.27 -3.09 2.28
N GLN A 61 12.94 -3.15 2.45
CA GLN A 61 12.28 -2.41 3.51
C GLN A 61 11.02 -3.11 4.00
N ARG A 62 10.77 -3.05 5.31
CA ARG A 62 9.53 -3.47 5.96
C ARG A 62 9.01 -2.31 6.79
N ARG A 63 7.71 -2.07 6.73
CA ARG A 63 7.08 -1.05 7.55
C ARG A 63 5.99 -1.67 8.42
N PRO A 64 6.02 -1.42 9.75
CA PRO A 64 4.97 -1.89 10.63
C PRO A 64 3.73 -1.03 10.52
N CYS A 65 2.56 -1.68 10.56
CA CYS A 65 1.27 -0.99 10.55
C CYS A 65 0.45 -1.52 11.73
N THR A 66 0.03 -0.62 12.60
CA THR A 66 -0.66 -0.99 13.84
C THR A 66 -2.18 -0.92 13.72
N SER A 67 -2.69 -0.41 12.60
CA SER A 67 -4.11 -0.29 12.34
C SER A 67 -4.39 -0.36 10.85
N MET A 68 -5.65 -0.59 10.50
CA MET A 68 -6.06 -0.58 9.08
C MET A 68 -5.85 0.80 8.47
N LEU A 69 -6.16 1.86 9.21
CA LEU A 69 -5.95 3.21 8.71
C LEU A 69 -4.46 3.49 8.46
N GLY A 70 -3.60 3.03 9.36
CA GLY A 70 -2.16 3.15 9.20
C GLY A 70 -1.65 2.36 7.99
N LEU A 71 -2.19 1.15 7.78
CA LEU A 71 -1.85 0.34 6.61
C LEU A 71 -2.23 1.06 5.32
N LEU A 72 -3.44 1.59 5.23
CA LEU A 72 -3.92 2.29 4.04
C LEU A 72 -3.09 3.54 3.76
N ARG A 73 -2.73 4.29 4.81
CA ARG A 73 -1.89 5.47 4.66
C ARG A 73 -0.50 5.11 4.14
N THR A 74 0.10 4.06 4.69
CA THR A 74 1.42 3.59 4.28
C THR A 74 1.38 3.08 2.84
N LEU A 75 0.33 2.32 2.50
CA LEU A 75 0.15 1.82 1.14
C LEU A 75 -0.03 2.97 0.15
N ARG A 76 -0.82 3.97 0.49
CA ARG A 76 -1.05 5.12 -0.38
C ARG A 76 0.27 5.82 -0.71
N ASN A 77 1.12 6.00 0.29
CA ASN A 77 2.44 6.58 0.08
C ASN A 77 3.32 5.68 -0.79
N ALA A 78 3.27 4.37 -0.55
CA ALA A 78 4.09 3.41 -1.27
C ALA A 78 3.72 3.31 -2.75
N VAL A 79 2.44 3.46 -3.10
CA VAL A 79 2.01 3.43 -4.51
C VAL A 79 2.14 4.80 -5.19
N GLY A 80 2.59 5.82 -4.47
CA GLY A 80 2.91 7.12 -5.04
C GLY A 80 1.72 8.02 -5.31
N ALA A 81 0.53 7.72 -4.76
CA ALA A 81 -0.65 8.56 -4.99
C ALA A 81 -0.42 10.00 -4.54
N GLY A 82 0.15 10.19 -3.34
CA GLY A 82 0.48 11.51 -2.84
C GLY A 82 1.63 12.16 -3.60
N GLU A 83 2.64 11.38 -3.93
CA GLU A 83 3.78 11.85 -4.72
C GLU A 83 3.35 12.29 -6.12
N GLY A 84 2.42 11.56 -6.72
CA GLY A 84 1.88 11.92 -8.02
C GLY A 84 1.23 13.29 -8.00
N GLU A 85 0.45 13.58 -6.97
CA GLU A 85 -0.16 14.89 -6.79
C GLU A 85 0.91 15.97 -6.59
N ALA A 86 1.90 15.71 -5.76
CA ALA A 86 2.98 16.64 -5.53
C ALA A 86 3.77 16.92 -6.80
N ARG A 87 4.02 15.91 -7.60
CA ARG A 87 4.70 16.08 -8.88
C ARG A 87 3.88 16.92 -9.86
N ARG A 88 2.57 16.67 -9.91
CA ARG A 88 1.68 17.47 -10.76
C ARG A 88 1.68 18.93 -10.35
N LEU A 89 1.65 19.19 -9.06
CA LEU A 89 1.72 20.56 -8.55
C LEU A 89 3.03 21.24 -8.92
N ARG A 90 4.15 20.50 -8.84
CA ARG A 90 5.43 21.04 -9.23
C ARG A 90 5.52 21.37 -10.72
N VAL A 91 5.00 20.47 -11.53
CA VAL A 91 4.98 20.66 -12.98
C VAL A 91 4.12 21.87 -13.35
N ALA A 92 3.05 22.11 -12.61
CA ALA A 92 2.15 23.21 -12.87
C ALA A 92 2.73 24.58 -12.47
N ARG A 93 3.85 24.60 -11.76
CA ARG A 93 4.47 25.86 -11.34
C ARG A 93 5.28 26.45 -12.47
N PRO A 94 5.01 27.70 -12.83
CA PRO A 94 5.70 28.32 -13.95
C PRO A 94 7.16 28.71 -13.67
N ASP A 95 7.57 28.70 -12.42
CA ASP A 95 8.95 28.95 -12.03
C ASP A 95 9.88 27.79 -12.38
N ALA A 96 9.26 26.69 -12.72
CA ALA A 96 10.02 25.52 -13.15
C ALA A 96 10.69 25.80 -14.48
#